data_3be581bf38b63dac433139a1236ddb4f
#
_entry.id   3be581bf38b63dac433139a1236ddb4f
#
_cell.length_a   1.000
_cell.length_b   1.000
_cell.length_c   1.000
_cell.angle_alpha   90.00
_cell.angle_beta   90.00
_cell.angle_gamma   90.00
#
_symmetry.space_group_name_H-M   'P 1'
#
loop_
_entity.id
_entity.type
_entity.pdbx_description
1 polymer ?
#
loop_
_entity_poly.entity_id
_entity_poly.type
_entity_poly.pdbx_seq_one_letter_code
_entity_poly.pdbx_strand_id
1 'polypeptide(L)'
;MSETTDVTKASQESLKYTIAQLGYSGLRVNNGIISEEIKRELQFPQSILTYKQMGYDSTVASALNYYEHMMLKSDMKVKPHPEATEQEKEYATFFQECLEDMEDQSWQDFIQEVSSMNKYGFCVNEIILRKRLESKGSKFNDGKIGIRKLPIRSQDSISKWEYDEEQNLVGLTQTVAKMGKRGKVLLSSKGEEIFIPRNKFLLFRLGKVKDSPVGESPLKACYYAWKYKVAVEEQESCGIHRDLSEIGRAHV
;
A
#
# COMPACT_ATOMS: atom_id res chain seq x y z
N MET A 1 -26.00 5.87 -54.39
CA MET A 1 -25.78 6.62 -53.15
C MET A 1 -25.63 5.75 -51.87
N SER A 2 -25.71 4.41 -51.98
CA SER A 2 -25.59 3.47 -50.82
C SER A 2 -24.17 2.94 -50.56
N GLU A 3 -23.30 2.88 -51.57
CA GLU A 3 -21.94 2.32 -51.38
C GLU A 3 -20.95 3.22 -50.62
N THR A 4 -21.12 4.54 -50.70
CA THR A 4 -20.25 5.49 -50.01
C THR A 4 -20.47 5.53 -48.50
N THR A 5 -21.67 5.18 -48.01
CA THR A 5 -22.01 5.13 -46.58
C THR A 5 -21.46 3.88 -45.89
N ASP A 6 -21.34 2.76 -46.60
CA ASP A 6 -20.82 1.52 -45.99
C ASP A 6 -19.30 1.51 -45.88
N VAL A 7 -18.59 2.10 -46.84
CA VAL A 7 -17.12 2.24 -46.79
C VAL A 7 -16.69 3.18 -45.64
N THR A 8 -17.45 4.25 -45.37
CA THR A 8 -17.16 5.18 -44.29
C THR A 8 -17.43 4.56 -42.90
N LYS A 9 -18.48 3.74 -42.79
CA LYS A 9 -18.77 3.00 -41.56
C LYS A 9 -17.72 1.93 -41.25
N ALA A 10 -17.32 1.15 -42.27
CA ALA A 10 -16.27 0.13 -42.11
C ALA A 10 -14.90 0.74 -41.74
N SER A 11 -14.56 1.90 -42.30
CA SER A 11 -13.33 2.60 -41.92
C SER A 11 -13.38 3.22 -40.50
N GLN A 12 -14.56 3.70 -40.06
CA GLN A 12 -14.75 4.18 -38.69
C GLN A 12 -14.74 3.04 -37.66
N GLU A 13 -15.30 1.87 -38.00
CA GLU A 13 -15.21 0.68 -37.15
C GLU A 13 -13.77 0.17 -37.05
N SER A 14 -13.03 0.09 -38.17
CA SER A 14 -11.61 -0.31 -38.15
C SER A 14 -10.73 0.64 -37.32
N LEU A 15 -10.98 1.94 -37.42
CA LEU A 15 -10.33 2.96 -36.57
C LEU A 15 -10.68 2.79 -35.09
N LYS A 16 -11.91 2.46 -34.75
CA LYS A 16 -12.37 2.19 -33.41
C LYS A 16 -11.64 0.99 -32.81
N TYR A 17 -11.45 -0.10 -33.57
CA TYR A 17 -10.65 -1.26 -33.15
C TYR A 17 -9.16 -0.94 -32.99
N THR A 18 -8.63 0.01 -33.75
CA THR A 18 -7.21 0.39 -33.68
C THR A 18 -6.89 1.33 -32.53
N ILE A 19 -7.83 2.18 -32.12
CA ILE A 19 -7.62 3.23 -31.10
C ILE A 19 -8.15 2.80 -29.72
N ALA A 20 -9.24 2.02 -29.67
CA ALA A 20 -9.87 1.60 -28.44
C ALA A 20 -9.08 0.48 -27.75
N GLN A 21 -9.08 0.48 -26.42
CA GLN A 21 -8.60 -0.65 -25.66
C GLN A 21 -9.53 -1.84 -25.87
N LEU A 22 -9.00 -2.93 -26.44
CA LEU A 22 -9.79 -4.16 -26.69
C LEU A 22 -9.56 -5.25 -25.64
N GLY A 23 -8.46 -5.15 -24.88
CA GLY A 23 -8.08 -6.14 -23.90
C GLY A 23 -7.83 -5.53 -22.53
N TYR A 24 -7.85 -6.38 -21.51
CA TYR A 24 -7.63 -6.02 -20.11
C TYR A 24 -6.40 -6.71 -19.56
N SER A 25 -5.91 -6.25 -18.41
CA SER A 25 -4.73 -6.82 -17.72
C SER A 25 -4.89 -8.30 -17.32
N GLY A 26 -6.12 -8.81 -17.29
CA GLY A 26 -6.46 -10.15 -16.81
C GLY A 26 -6.33 -10.32 -15.30
N LEU A 27 -6.36 -9.23 -14.56
CA LEU A 27 -6.41 -9.25 -13.10
C LEU A 27 -7.74 -9.85 -12.63
N ARG A 28 -7.68 -10.85 -11.75
CA ARG A 28 -8.88 -11.48 -11.19
C ARG A 28 -9.35 -10.70 -9.96
N VAL A 29 -10.35 -9.88 -10.16
CA VAL A 29 -11.00 -9.11 -9.10
C VAL A 29 -12.41 -9.63 -8.89
N ASN A 30 -12.75 -9.98 -7.65
CA ASN A 30 -14.10 -10.37 -7.27
C ASN A 30 -14.56 -9.49 -6.11
N ASN A 31 -15.55 -8.62 -6.37
CA ASN A 31 -16.08 -7.67 -5.39
C ASN A 31 -14.99 -6.86 -4.67
N GLY A 32 -14.00 -6.36 -5.41
CA GLY A 32 -12.89 -5.57 -4.88
C GLY A 32 -11.77 -6.37 -4.20
N ILE A 33 -11.90 -7.70 -4.13
CA ILE A 33 -10.88 -8.61 -3.60
C ILE A 33 -10.08 -9.19 -4.75
N ILE A 34 -8.75 -9.14 -4.65
CA ILE A 34 -7.83 -9.64 -5.67
C ILE A 34 -7.54 -11.11 -5.41
N SER A 35 -7.90 -11.97 -6.37
CA SER A 35 -7.79 -13.44 -6.27
C SER A 35 -6.77 -14.00 -7.25
N GLU A 36 -5.51 -13.56 -7.17
CA GLU A 36 -4.44 -14.02 -8.06
C GLU A 36 -3.65 -15.21 -7.49
N GLU A 37 -3.65 -15.38 -6.17
CA GLU A 37 -2.85 -16.38 -5.49
C GLU A 37 -3.57 -17.73 -5.38
N ILE A 38 -2.82 -18.83 -5.57
CA ILE A 38 -3.35 -20.19 -5.41
C ILE A 38 -3.63 -20.49 -3.93
N LYS A 39 -2.78 -19.97 -3.03
CA LYS A 39 -2.94 -20.16 -1.58
C LYS A 39 -3.79 -19.05 -1.00
N ARG A 40 -4.89 -19.42 -0.34
CA ARG A 40 -5.80 -18.47 0.31
C ARG A 40 -5.10 -17.59 1.35
N GLU A 41 -4.12 -18.13 2.06
CA GLU A 41 -3.33 -17.42 3.07
C GLU A 41 -2.46 -16.31 2.48
N LEU A 42 -2.17 -16.36 1.16
CA LEU A 42 -1.40 -15.36 0.42
C LEU A 42 -2.28 -14.43 -0.43
N GLN A 43 -3.60 -14.65 -0.44
CA GLN A 43 -4.55 -13.76 -1.11
C GLN A 43 -4.84 -12.52 -0.26
N PHE A 44 -4.94 -11.37 -0.90
CA PHE A 44 -5.45 -10.16 -0.24
C PHE A 44 -6.96 -10.34 0.10
N PRO A 45 -7.43 -9.96 1.30
CA PRO A 45 -6.71 -9.29 2.40
C PRO A 45 -6.01 -10.23 3.39
N GLN A 46 -6.21 -11.56 3.31
CA GLN A 46 -5.67 -12.53 4.25
C GLN A 46 -4.13 -12.52 4.30
N SER A 47 -3.46 -12.23 3.17
CA SER A 47 -2.01 -12.13 3.09
C SER A 47 -1.40 -11.13 4.07
N ILE A 48 -2.12 -10.05 4.39
CA ILE A 48 -1.65 -9.04 5.34
C ILE A 48 -1.42 -9.65 6.72
N LEU A 49 -2.34 -10.50 7.18
CA LEU A 49 -2.20 -11.19 8.46
C LEU A 49 -1.04 -12.20 8.42
N THR A 50 -0.91 -12.95 7.32
CA THR A 50 0.19 -13.91 7.12
C THR A 50 1.55 -13.21 7.17
N TYR A 51 1.74 -12.12 6.42
CA TYR A 51 2.98 -11.35 6.45
C TYR A 51 3.23 -10.66 7.80
N LYS A 52 2.17 -10.31 8.52
CA LYS A 52 2.29 -9.79 9.89
C LYS A 52 2.86 -10.85 10.84
N GLN A 53 2.38 -12.10 10.73
CA GLN A 53 2.91 -13.24 11.49
C GLN A 53 4.35 -13.57 11.12
N MET A 54 4.68 -13.62 9.81
CA MET A 54 6.06 -13.84 9.35
C MET A 54 7.02 -12.77 9.89
N GLY A 55 6.56 -11.54 10.06
CA GLY A 55 7.35 -10.45 10.64
C GLY A 55 7.71 -10.60 12.12
N TYR A 56 7.14 -11.58 12.84
CA TYR A 56 7.58 -11.91 14.20
C TYR A 56 8.80 -12.84 14.22
N ASP A 57 9.15 -13.48 13.09
CA ASP A 57 10.37 -14.25 12.97
C ASP A 57 11.59 -13.31 13.02
N SER A 58 12.56 -13.60 13.87
CA SER A 58 13.73 -12.75 14.07
C SER A 58 14.58 -12.54 12.82
N THR A 59 14.69 -13.55 11.96
CA THR A 59 15.43 -13.48 10.70
C THR A 59 14.71 -12.60 9.69
N VAL A 60 13.39 -12.76 9.57
CA VAL A 60 12.54 -11.94 8.71
C VAL A 60 12.55 -10.48 9.18
N ALA A 61 12.39 -10.24 10.48
CA ALA A 61 12.43 -8.90 11.07
C ALA A 61 13.77 -8.21 10.80
N SER A 62 14.89 -8.93 10.98
CA SER A 62 16.23 -8.37 10.73
C SER A 62 16.42 -7.99 9.26
N ALA A 63 15.94 -8.80 8.33
CA ALA A 63 16.01 -8.48 6.89
C ALA A 63 15.14 -7.26 6.55
N LEU A 64 13.92 -7.17 7.08
CA LEU A 64 13.03 -6.02 6.84
C LEU A 64 13.62 -4.73 7.42
N ASN A 65 14.18 -4.77 8.64
CA ASN A 65 14.85 -3.64 9.25
C ASN A 65 16.07 -3.18 8.44
N TYR A 66 16.81 -4.12 7.86
CA TYR A 66 17.95 -3.78 7.00
C TYR A 66 17.50 -2.97 5.76
N TYR A 67 16.43 -3.41 5.08
CA TYR A 67 15.87 -2.65 3.95
C TYR A 67 15.34 -1.27 4.36
N GLU A 68 14.65 -1.19 5.50
CA GLU A 68 14.16 0.08 6.06
C GLU A 68 15.32 1.05 6.29
N HIS A 69 16.38 0.60 6.95
CA HIS A 69 17.56 1.43 7.19
C HIS A 69 18.28 1.86 5.91
N MET A 70 18.30 1.01 4.88
CA MET A 70 18.82 1.40 3.57
C MET A 70 17.99 2.52 2.93
N MET A 71 16.67 2.45 3.00
CA MET A 71 15.78 3.49 2.49
C MET A 71 15.94 4.80 3.25
N LEU A 72 16.05 4.75 4.59
CA LEU A 72 16.24 5.93 5.44
C LEU A 72 17.58 6.64 5.22
N LYS A 73 18.61 5.92 4.79
CA LYS A 73 19.92 6.51 4.44
C LYS A 73 19.91 7.28 3.12
N SER A 74 18.87 7.12 2.30
CA SER A 74 18.77 7.81 1.03
C SER A 74 18.47 9.29 1.24
N ASP A 75 19.37 10.17 0.80
CA ASP A 75 19.15 11.61 0.81
C ASP A 75 18.29 12.00 -0.40
N MET A 76 16.99 12.10 -0.17
CA MET A 76 16.02 12.48 -1.19
C MET A 76 15.84 14.00 -1.22
N LYS A 77 16.21 14.61 -2.34
CA LYS A 77 16.03 16.05 -2.59
C LYS A 77 15.28 16.27 -3.89
N VAL A 78 14.39 17.23 -3.88
CA VAL A 78 13.74 17.71 -5.10
C VAL A 78 14.76 18.56 -5.87
N LYS A 79 15.13 18.12 -7.08
CA LYS A 79 16.02 18.86 -7.97
C LYS A 79 15.30 19.20 -9.27
N PRO A 80 15.37 20.45 -9.74
CA PRO A 80 14.86 20.80 -11.06
C PRO A 80 15.71 20.11 -12.13
N HIS A 81 15.13 19.93 -13.33
CA HIS A 81 15.87 19.46 -14.48
C HIS A 81 17.04 20.43 -14.80
N PRO A 82 18.20 19.97 -15.31
CA PRO A 82 19.35 20.86 -15.64
C PRO A 82 18.98 22.01 -16.61
N GLU A 83 18.06 21.76 -17.53
CA GLU A 83 17.56 22.73 -18.51
C GLU A 83 16.24 23.39 -18.09
N ALA A 84 15.89 23.33 -16.81
CA ALA A 84 14.64 23.89 -16.29
C ALA A 84 14.61 25.42 -16.42
N THR A 85 13.44 25.91 -16.79
CA THR A 85 13.12 27.35 -16.77
C THR A 85 13.11 27.88 -15.33
N GLU A 86 13.19 29.20 -15.15
CA GLU A 86 13.13 29.80 -13.81
C GLU A 86 11.83 29.43 -13.09
N GLN A 87 10.71 29.36 -13.81
CA GLN A 87 9.42 28.98 -13.25
C GLN A 87 9.41 27.52 -12.74
N GLU A 88 10.05 26.60 -13.45
CA GLU A 88 10.16 25.19 -13.03
C GLU A 88 11.08 25.04 -11.82
N LYS A 89 12.11 25.88 -11.70
CA LYS A 89 12.98 25.94 -10.50
C LYS A 89 12.17 26.45 -9.29
N GLU A 90 11.31 27.46 -9.46
CA GLU A 90 10.43 27.92 -8.41
C GLU A 90 9.44 26.80 -7.96
N TYR A 91 8.89 26.02 -8.90
CA TYR A 91 8.05 24.88 -8.56
C TYR A 91 8.78 23.79 -7.78
N ALA A 92 10.03 23.48 -8.17
CA ALA A 92 10.85 22.52 -7.44
C ALA A 92 11.13 22.98 -6.01
N THR A 93 11.47 24.26 -5.82
CA THR A 93 11.67 24.88 -4.50
C THR A 93 10.38 24.82 -3.68
N PHE A 94 9.26 25.23 -4.26
CA PHE A 94 7.96 25.19 -3.59
C PHE A 94 7.59 23.78 -3.15
N PHE A 95 7.86 22.76 -3.98
CA PHE A 95 7.56 21.37 -3.63
C PHE A 95 8.47 20.88 -2.50
N GLN A 96 9.77 21.22 -2.53
CA GLN A 96 10.70 20.93 -1.42
C GLN A 96 10.20 21.53 -0.10
N GLU A 97 9.81 22.82 -0.12
CA GLU A 97 9.23 23.49 1.03
C GLU A 97 7.96 22.79 1.55
N CYS A 98 7.09 22.31 0.66
CA CYS A 98 5.89 21.57 1.06
C CYS A 98 6.21 20.27 1.80
N LEU A 99 7.30 19.58 1.44
CA LEU A 99 7.75 18.36 2.12
C LEU A 99 8.36 18.68 3.50
N GLU A 100 8.97 19.84 3.67
CA GLU A 100 9.57 20.31 4.94
C GLU A 100 8.54 20.95 5.89
N ASP A 101 7.37 21.34 5.36
CA ASP A 101 6.26 21.99 6.09
C ASP A 101 5.18 21.00 6.55
N MET A 102 5.43 19.69 6.51
CA MET A 102 4.44 18.70 6.98
C MET A 102 4.22 18.82 8.49
N GLU A 103 2.96 18.62 8.91
CA GLU A 103 2.52 18.70 10.30
C GLU A 103 2.65 17.33 10.97
N ASP A 104 3.32 17.28 12.12
CA ASP A 104 3.52 16.07 12.93
C ASP A 104 4.14 14.88 12.17
N GLN A 105 4.79 15.12 11.03
CA GLN A 105 5.40 14.09 10.21
C GLN A 105 6.64 14.67 9.51
N SER A 106 7.79 14.08 9.75
CA SER A 106 9.00 14.39 9.00
C SER A 106 9.04 13.60 7.67
N TRP A 107 9.94 14.00 6.78
CA TRP A 107 10.19 13.23 5.56
C TRP A 107 10.71 11.82 5.87
N GLN A 108 11.53 11.67 6.92
CA GLN A 108 12.03 10.38 7.37
C GLN A 108 10.90 9.49 7.90
N ASP A 109 9.97 10.04 8.69
CA ASP A 109 8.79 9.30 9.16
C ASP A 109 7.94 8.80 7.99
N PHE A 110 7.76 9.64 6.98
CA PHE A 110 7.05 9.25 5.75
C PHE A 110 7.77 8.09 5.03
N ILE A 111 9.08 8.15 4.85
CA ILE A 111 9.86 7.06 4.22
C ILE A 111 9.80 5.78 5.06
N GLN A 112 9.81 5.90 6.38
CA GLN A 112 9.64 4.75 7.28
C GLN A 112 8.27 4.10 7.10
N GLU A 113 7.19 4.88 7.03
CA GLU A 113 5.85 4.36 6.73
C GLU A 113 5.81 3.68 5.35
N VAL A 114 6.40 4.30 4.32
CA VAL A 114 6.49 3.74 2.96
C VAL A 114 7.26 2.43 2.95
N SER A 115 8.29 2.26 3.81
CA SER A 115 9.07 1.02 3.90
C SER A 115 8.23 -0.21 4.23
N SER A 116 7.03 -0.02 4.80
CA SER A 116 6.07 -1.11 5.05
C SER A 116 5.68 -1.87 3.77
N MET A 117 5.89 -1.28 2.58
CA MET A 117 5.72 -1.98 1.31
C MET A 117 6.65 -3.20 1.18
N ASN A 118 7.82 -3.19 1.84
CA ASN A 118 8.75 -4.32 1.84
C ASN A 118 8.16 -5.54 2.56
N LYS A 119 7.27 -5.30 3.53
CA LYS A 119 6.59 -6.38 4.26
C LYS A 119 5.33 -6.85 3.56
N TYR A 120 4.48 -5.91 3.11
CA TYR A 120 3.14 -6.22 2.63
C TYR A 120 3.01 -6.23 1.10
N GLY A 121 4.06 -5.81 0.38
CA GLY A 121 4.05 -5.65 -1.08
C GLY A 121 3.56 -4.28 -1.55
N PHE A 122 2.81 -3.54 -0.73
CA PHE A 122 2.31 -2.20 -1.05
C PHE A 122 2.18 -1.32 0.19
N CYS A 123 2.13 -0.02 -0.03
CA CYS A 123 1.81 0.99 0.97
C CYS A 123 0.91 2.07 0.37
N VAL A 124 -0.01 2.57 1.16
CA VAL A 124 -0.95 3.65 0.78
C VAL A 124 -0.81 4.79 1.76
N ASN A 125 -0.50 5.98 1.24
CA ASN A 125 -0.45 7.22 2.02
C ASN A 125 -1.48 8.21 1.46
N GLU A 126 -2.39 8.68 2.29
CA GLU A 126 -3.40 9.66 1.89
C GLU A 126 -2.80 11.06 1.77
N ILE A 127 -3.20 11.80 0.74
CA ILE A 127 -2.75 13.18 0.51
C ILE A 127 -3.69 14.14 1.23
N ILE A 128 -3.22 14.75 2.31
CA ILE A 128 -3.96 15.78 3.06
C ILE A 128 -3.32 17.13 2.78
N LEU A 129 -4.11 18.02 2.22
CA LEU A 129 -3.67 19.37 1.84
C LEU A 129 -4.15 20.42 2.85
N ARG A 130 -3.41 21.55 2.93
CA ARG A 130 -3.83 22.76 3.65
C ARG A 130 -3.44 24.01 2.89
N LYS A 131 -4.07 25.15 3.23
CA LYS A 131 -3.53 26.44 2.84
C LYS A 131 -2.33 26.77 3.74
N ARG A 132 -1.24 27.22 3.14
CA ARG A 132 -0.01 27.64 3.82
C ARG A 132 -0.25 29.00 4.48
N LEU A 133 -0.74 28.99 5.70
CA LEU A 133 -1.01 30.16 6.55
C LEU A 133 -0.50 29.84 7.96
N GLU A 134 0.18 30.77 8.60
CA GLU A 134 0.64 30.62 9.97
C GLU A 134 -0.50 30.29 10.94
N SER A 135 -1.68 30.92 10.73
CA SER A 135 -2.90 30.61 11.49
C SER A 135 -3.38 29.18 11.38
N LYS A 136 -2.87 28.42 10.41
CA LYS A 136 -3.16 26.98 10.17
C LYS A 136 -1.96 26.08 10.44
N GLY A 137 -0.95 26.56 11.16
CA GLY A 137 0.21 25.79 11.56
C GLY A 137 1.25 25.56 10.46
N SER A 138 1.24 26.35 9.37
CA SER A 138 2.27 26.34 8.35
C SER A 138 3.43 27.26 8.78
N LYS A 139 4.65 26.89 8.38
CA LYS A 139 5.85 27.74 8.51
C LYS A 139 5.83 28.92 7.52
N PHE A 140 4.96 28.88 6.53
CA PHE A 140 4.83 29.86 5.46
C PHE A 140 3.46 30.56 5.51
N ASN A 141 3.39 31.78 4.95
CA ASN A 141 2.18 32.59 4.92
C ASN A 141 1.89 33.13 3.52
N ASP A 142 2.04 32.30 2.49
CA ASP A 142 1.84 32.65 1.09
C ASP A 142 0.41 32.37 0.56
N GLY A 143 -0.44 31.72 1.37
CA GLY A 143 -1.82 31.39 1.01
C GLY A 143 -1.96 30.31 -0.06
N LYS A 144 -0.85 29.76 -0.56
CA LYS A 144 -0.85 28.65 -1.53
C LYS A 144 -1.33 27.35 -0.87
N ILE A 145 -1.70 26.36 -1.69
CA ILE A 145 -2.08 25.03 -1.21
C ILE A 145 -0.83 24.18 -1.14
N GLY A 146 -0.47 23.71 0.04
CA GLY A 146 0.65 22.80 0.27
C GLY A 146 0.21 21.48 0.91
N ILE A 147 1.14 20.58 1.07
CA ILE A 147 0.92 19.28 1.74
C ILE A 147 0.87 19.54 3.25
N ARG A 148 -0.22 19.10 3.90
CA ARG A 148 -0.31 19.10 5.36
C ARG A 148 0.40 17.90 5.96
N LYS A 149 0.06 16.69 5.48
CA LYS A 149 0.67 15.43 5.86
C LYS A 149 0.32 14.31 4.87
N LEU A 150 1.09 13.25 4.90
CA LEU A 150 0.95 12.06 4.06
C LEU A 150 0.80 10.78 4.92
N PRO A 151 -0.22 10.69 5.80
CA PRO A 151 -0.35 9.59 6.74
C PRO A 151 -0.63 8.27 6.02
N ILE A 152 -0.04 7.21 6.53
CA ILE A 152 -0.31 5.85 6.05
C ILE A 152 -1.77 5.46 6.32
N ARG A 153 -2.35 4.75 5.37
CA ARG A 153 -3.57 3.96 5.56
C ARG A 153 -3.16 2.52 5.73
N SER A 154 -3.28 2.02 6.97
CA SER A 154 -2.80 0.69 7.33
C SER A 154 -3.37 -0.37 6.40
N GLN A 155 -2.53 -1.28 5.91
CA GLN A 155 -2.90 -2.30 4.93
C GLN A 155 -3.99 -3.23 5.46
N ASP A 156 -4.01 -3.49 6.77
CA ASP A 156 -5.03 -4.32 7.42
C ASP A 156 -6.39 -3.63 7.56
N SER A 157 -6.45 -2.32 7.38
CA SER A 157 -7.70 -1.55 7.38
C SER A 157 -8.33 -1.43 5.98
N ILE A 158 -7.59 -1.76 4.92
CA ILE A 158 -8.10 -1.72 3.55
C ILE A 158 -8.92 -2.98 3.29
N SER A 159 -10.23 -2.81 3.09
CA SER A 159 -11.15 -3.93 2.88
C SER A 159 -11.24 -4.36 1.42
N LYS A 160 -11.26 -3.43 0.49
CA LYS A 160 -11.39 -3.71 -0.94
C LYS A 160 -10.85 -2.59 -1.82
N TRP A 161 -10.57 -2.95 -3.07
CA TRP A 161 -10.17 -2.04 -4.14
C TRP A 161 -11.35 -1.81 -5.08
N GLU A 162 -11.60 -0.57 -5.44
CA GLU A 162 -12.72 -0.21 -6.31
C GLU A 162 -12.23 0.03 -7.74
N TYR A 163 -12.95 -0.55 -8.70
CA TYR A 163 -12.65 -0.48 -10.12
C TYR A 163 -13.84 0.05 -10.91
N ASP A 164 -13.58 0.71 -12.01
CA ASP A 164 -14.60 1.12 -12.99
C ASP A 164 -14.96 -0.05 -13.94
N GLU A 165 -15.88 0.24 -14.88
CA GLU A 165 -16.30 -0.72 -15.92
C GLU A 165 -15.16 -1.10 -16.87
N GLU A 166 -14.15 -0.24 -17.02
CA GLU A 166 -12.96 -0.44 -17.85
C GLU A 166 -11.81 -1.13 -17.08
N GLN A 167 -12.05 -1.59 -15.85
CA GLN A 167 -11.07 -2.21 -14.94
C GLN A 167 -9.92 -1.27 -14.53
N ASN A 168 -10.11 0.05 -14.57
CA ASN A 168 -9.16 0.98 -13.98
C ASN A 168 -9.42 1.14 -12.47
N LEU A 169 -8.36 1.31 -11.69
CA LEU A 169 -8.45 1.52 -10.25
C LEU A 169 -9.00 2.93 -9.94
N VAL A 170 -10.22 2.99 -9.44
CA VAL A 170 -10.93 4.24 -9.07
C VAL A 170 -10.62 4.67 -7.65
N GLY A 171 -10.39 3.73 -6.75
CA GLY A 171 -10.12 4.02 -5.36
C GLY A 171 -9.99 2.78 -4.49
N LEU A 172 -10.05 2.99 -3.20
CA LEU A 172 -10.07 1.93 -2.20
C LEU A 172 -11.12 2.22 -1.13
N THR A 173 -11.60 1.17 -0.47
CA THR A 173 -12.47 1.28 0.71
C THR A 173 -11.71 0.85 1.94
N GLN A 174 -11.64 1.73 2.93
CA GLN A 174 -11.04 1.49 4.23
C GLN A 174 -12.13 1.23 5.27
N THR A 175 -11.94 0.22 6.12
CA THR A 175 -12.79 -0.05 7.27
C THR A 175 -12.11 0.46 8.54
N VAL A 176 -12.72 1.41 9.23
CA VAL A 176 -12.18 2.04 10.45
C VAL A 176 -13.09 1.72 11.62
N ALA A 177 -12.50 1.47 12.79
CA ALA A 177 -13.28 1.33 14.01
C ALA A 177 -14.03 2.62 14.33
N LYS A 178 -15.33 2.53 14.65
CA LYS A 178 -16.09 3.71 15.08
C LYS A 178 -15.53 4.27 16.38
N MET A 179 -15.18 5.55 16.35
CA MET A 179 -14.80 6.30 17.53
C MET A 179 -16.04 6.86 18.23
N GLY A 180 -16.26 6.45 19.47
CA GLY A 180 -17.28 7.04 20.32
C GLY A 180 -16.90 8.43 20.82
N LYS A 181 -17.84 9.10 21.51
CA LYS A 181 -17.55 10.37 22.19
C LYS A 181 -16.37 10.21 23.14
N ARG A 182 -15.44 11.18 23.16
CA ARG A 182 -14.20 11.20 23.93
C ARG A 182 -13.13 10.17 23.51
N GLY A 183 -13.09 9.77 22.23
CA GLY A 183 -12.04 8.89 21.70
C GLY A 183 -12.12 7.42 22.14
N LYS A 184 -13.23 6.97 22.72
CA LYS A 184 -13.41 5.55 23.07
C LYS A 184 -13.75 4.74 21.82
N VAL A 185 -13.00 3.66 21.58
CA VAL A 185 -13.30 2.71 20.51
C VAL A 185 -14.56 1.94 20.85
N LEU A 186 -15.55 1.94 19.97
CA LEU A 186 -16.77 1.16 20.12
C LEU A 186 -16.55 -0.25 19.58
N LEU A 187 -16.14 -1.18 20.44
CA LEU A 187 -15.81 -2.57 20.09
C LEU A 187 -16.99 -3.37 19.53
N SER A 188 -18.22 -2.89 19.71
CA SER A 188 -19.45 -3.61 19.34
C SER A 188 -20.10 -3.15 18.03
N SER A 189 -19.54 -2.16 17.33
CA SER A 189 -20.12 -1.67 16.07
C SER A 189 -19.35 -2.17 14.86
N LYS A 190 -20.05 -2.55 13.78
CA LYS A 190 -19.43 -2.70 12.46
C LYS A 190 -18.61 -1.45 12.17
N GLY A 191 -17.38 -1.62 11.69
CA GLY A 191 -16.52 -0.51 11.30
C GLY A 191 -17.24 0.41 10.30
N GLU A 192 -16.81 1.65 10.24
CA GLU A 192 -17.25 2.60 9.23
C GLU A 192 -16.42 2.37 7.96
N GLU A 193 -17.11 2.19 6.82
CA GLU A 193 -16.46 2.08 5.53
C GLU A 193 -16.27 3.48 4.94
N ILE A 194 -15.04 3.81 4.59
CA ILE A 194 -14.66 5.10 4.00
C ILE A 194 -14.08 4.84 2.63
N PHE A 195 -14.69 5.41 1.59
CA PHE A 195 -14.14 5.40 0.25
C PHE A 195 -13.10 6.50 0.07
N ILE A 196 -11.90 6.13 -0.41
CA ILE A 196 -10.81 7.05 -0.73
C ILE A 196 -10.55 6.95 -2.25
N PRO A 197 -10.83 8.03 -3.00
CA PRO A 197 -10.64 8.03 -4.45
C PRO A 197 -9.16 8.05 -4.83
N ARG A 198 -8.83 7.51 -6.01
CA ARG A 198 -7.46 7.30 -6.50
C ARG A 198 -6.58 8.55 -6.48
N ASN A 199 -7.15 9.71 -6.74
CA ASN A 199 -6.44 11.00 -6.74
C ASN A 199 -6.12 11.55 -5.34
N LYS A 200 -6.60 10.89 -4.28
CA LYS A 200 -6.38 11.29 -2.88
C LYS A 200 -5.31 10.50 -2.18
N PHE A 201 -4.67 9.53 -2.83
CA PHE A 201 -3.62 8.76 -2.19
C PHE A 201 -2.45 8.45 -3.13
N LEU A 202 -1.29 8.30 -2.51
CA LEU A 202 -0.09 7.73 -3.12
C LEU A 202 -0.11 6.22 -2.90
N LEU A 203 0.12 5.46 -3.97
CA LEU A 203 0.24 4.01 -3.92
C LEU A 203 1.67 3.61 -4.28
N PHE A 204 2.38 3.10 -3.29
CA PHE A 204 3.70 2.49 -3.45
C PHE A 204 3.54 0.98 -3.49
N ARG A 205 4.22 0.32 -4.41
CA ARG A 205 4.13 -1.15 -4.56
C ARG A 205 5.44 -1.74 -5.05
N LEU A 206 5.75 -2.91 -4.55
CA LEU A 206 6.85 -3.75 -5.04
C LEU A 206 6.32 -4.68 -6.12
N GLY A 207 6.99 -4.70 -7.26
CA GLY A 207 6.57 -5.50 -8.40
C GLY A 207 5.18 -5.10 -8.92
N LYS A 208 5.05 -4.95 -10.22
CA LYS A 208 3.77 -4.66 -10.87
C LYS A 208 3.36 -5.89 -11.69
N VAL A 209 2.39 -6.65 -11.18
CA VAL A 209 1.85 -7.81 -11.90
C VAL A 209 0.40 -7.51 -12.27
N LYS A 210 0.06 -7.61 -13.56
CA LYS A 210 -1.31 -7.44 -14.10
C LYS A 210 -2.00 -6.14 -13.66
N ASP A 211 -1.25 -5.10 -13.43
CA ASP A 211 -1.73 -3.81 -12.89
C ASP A 211 -2.42 -3.89 -11.52
N SER A 212 -2.11 -4.92 -10.73
CA SER A 212 -2.61 -5.07 -9.37
C SER A 212 -2.18 -3.89 -8.48
N PRO A 213 -3.05 -3.31 -7.66
CA PRO A 213 -2.68 -2.34 -6.63
C PRO A 213 -1.93 -3.00 -5.47
N VAL A 214 -2.15 -4.29 -5.25
CA VAL A 214 -1.39 -5.11 -4.31
C VAL A 214 -0.14 -5.60 -5.03
N GLY A 215 1.03 -5.11 -4.61
CA GLY A 215 2.32 -5.57 -5.13
C GLY A 215 2.69 -6.96 -4.58
N GLU A 216 3.84 -7.45 -4.98
CA GLU A 216 4.37 -8.72 -4.49
C GLU A 216 5.30 -8.49 -3.29
N SER A 217 4.93 -9.01 -2.13
CA SER A 217 5.82 -9.02 -0.97
C SER A 217 6.98 -10.00 -1.19
N PRO A 218 8.24 -9.61 -0.89
CA PRO A 218 9.37 -10.55 -0.88
C PRO A 218 9.16 -11.75 0.06
N LEU A 219 8.34 -11.57 1.10
CA LEU A 219 8.00 -12.63 2.05
C LEU A 219 7.20 -13.77 1.42
N LYS A 220 6.54 -13.54 0.30
CA LYS A 220 5.83 -14.59 -0.45
C LYS A 220 6.76 -15.75 -0.82
N ALA A 221 7.96 -15.45 -1.28
CA ALA A 221 8.95 -16.47 -1.63
C ALA A 221 9.44 -17.28 -0.41
N CYS A 222 9.44 -16.65 0.77
CA CYS A 222 9.88 -17.28 2.02
C CYS A 222 8.77 -18.04 2.76
N TYR A 223 7.52 -17.95 2.29
CA TYR A 223 6.35 -18.47 3.01
C TYR A 223 6.44 -19.93 3.40
N TYR A 224 6.83 -20.81 2.48
CA TYR A 224 6.93 -22.26 2.77
C TYR A 224 8.06 -22.58 3.72
N ALA A 225 9.22 -21.96 3.58
CA ALA A 225 10.35 -22.15 4.48
C ALA A 225 10.00 -21.72 5.92
N TRP A 226 9.36 -20.56 6.06
CA TRP A 226 8.87 -20.06 7.34
C TRP A 226 7.82 -21.01 7.95
N LYS A 227 6.83 -21.43 7.17
CA LYS A 227 5.77 -22.33 7.65
C LYS A 227 6.33 -23.68 8.11
N TYR A 228 7.33 -24.24 7.40
CA TYR A 228 8.02 -25.43 7.80
C TYR A 228 8.82 -25.25 9.10
N LYS A 229 9.55 -24.13 9.22
CA LYS A 229 10.27 -23.77 10.44
C LYS A 229 9.34 -23.75 11.66
N VAL A 230 8.22 -23.04 11.58
CA VAL A 230 7.24 -22.95 12.67
C VAL A 230 6.72 -24.33 13.07
N ALA A 231 6.39 -25.19 12.09
CA ALA A 231 5.92 -26.55 12.36
C ALA A 231 6.98 -27.41 13.09
N VAL A 232 8.25 -27.27 12.73
CA VAL A 232 9.36 -27.97 13.41
C VAL A 232 9.53 -27.46 14.83
N GLU A 233 9.55 -26.14 15.04
CA GLU A 233 9.66 -25.51 16.36
C GLU A 233 8.52 -25.95 17.31
N GLU A 234 7.29 -26.03 16.80
CA GLU A 234 6.15 -26.55 17.56
C GLU A 234 6.32 -28.01 17.95
N GLN A 235 6.78 -28.87 17.04
CA GLN A 235 7.03 -30.30 17.32
C GLN A 235 8.15 -30.51 18.31
N GLU A 236 9.26 -29.77 18.19
CA GLU A 236 10.36 -29.81 19.15
C GLU A 236 9.91 -29.37 20.54
N SER A 237 9.14 -28.27 20.63
CA SER A 237 8.57 -27.81 21.89
C SER A 237 7.71 -28.87 22.58
N CYS A 238 6.84 -29.55 21.82
CA CYS A 238 6.03 -30.64 22.35
C CYS A 238 6.88 -31.83 22.81
N GLY A 239 7.95 -32.18 22.08
CA GLY A 239 8.91 -33.25 22.45
C GLY A 239 9.62 -32.93 23.75
N ILE A 240 10.17 -31.74 23.88
CA ILE A 240 10.85 -31.26 25.11
C ILE A 240 9.91 -31.31 26.32
N HIS A 241 8.68 -30.83 26.19
CA HIS A 241 7.69 -30.89 27.28
C HIS A 241 7.39 -32.32 27.72
N ARG A 242 7.26 -33.23 26.78
CA ARG A 242 7.03 -34.66 27.11
C ARG A 242 8.21 -35.26 27.84
N ASP A 243 9.43 -35.08 27.33
CA ASP A 243 10.64 -35.65 27.91
C ASP A 243 10.92 -35.09 29.31
N LEU A 244 10.72 -33.81 29.53
CA LEU A 244 10.83 -33.19 30.86
C LEU A 244 9.79 -33.73 31.86
N SER A 245 8.57 -34.06 31.40
CA SER A 245 7.54 -34.66 32.26
C SER A 245 7.82 -36.10 32.65
N GLU A 246 8.55 -36.88 31.80
CA GLU A 246 8.95 -38.25 32.09
C GLU A 246 10.14 -38.32 33.06
N ILE A 247 11.10 -37.41 32.97
CA ILE A 247 12.23 -37.31 33.92
C ILE A 247 11.71 -37.05 35.37
N GLY A 248 10.65 -36.25 35.53
CA GLY A 248 10.02 -36.01 36.85
C GLY A 248 9.32 -37.21 37.47
N ARG A 249 8.99 -38.27 36.68
CA ARG A 249 8.36 -39.54 37.18
C ARG A 249 9.36 -40.60 37.60
N ALA A 250 10.62 -40.51 37.16
CA ALA A 250 11.66 -41.47 37.49
C ALA A 250 12.30 -41.32 38.87
N HIS A 251 11.93 -40.30 39.63
CA HIS A 251 12.46 -39.96 40.95
C HIS A 251 11.43 -40.05 42.10
N VAL A 252 10.36 -40.81 41.93
CA VAL A 252 9.40 -41.07 43.03
C VAL A 252 9.40 -42.53 43.42
#